data_775c1049ac28fb19b5b467f81f184c23
#
_entry.id   775c1049ac28fb19b5b467f81f184c23
#
_cell.length_a   1.000
_cell.length_b   1.000
_cell.length_c   1.000
_cell.angle_alpha   90.00
_cell.angle_beta   90.00
_cell.angle_gamma   90.00
#
_symmetry.space_group_name_H-M   'P 1'
#
loop_
_entity.id
_entity.type
_entity.pdbx_description
1 polymer ?
#
loop_
_entity_poly.entity_id
_entity_poly.type
_entity_poly.pdbx_seq_one_letter_code
_entity_poly.pdbx_strand_id
1 'polypeptide(L)'
;PNGRLIAYVSTGVLWVIPVTPGGDPLGPPRRLTNELADDPTWAGDSESIVYLTTDRLRRVWLTDGRIEDIPVALWWQRSTPTGRVVVHAGALFDGVSESLHRNIDIVIDGNRIVRVDPHDEALHVGEIVDATDGVVSPGLIEMHTHGDLASGEQLGRTWLSYGITSIRIPAGDPYDVVEARESIGSGRRIGPRIFGTGGTIDGSRIYYSGASSLASSAQVGLEMERAAALRYDLVKTYVRLPDAVQRRVITEAHALGMPVTSHELYPAVANGADGVEHVSGTSRRGYSTKVTALNRSYQDVVQLLAQSGMTITPTVGISGGYALVTVDDPSLFDDPRVTTFSPSAPQAVRLRGDLETSRRLVQDMASTLRRVVEAGGVVVMGTDSPINPQGLSLITEMEALVRYGGMSTIDAMRATTSISAAAMGYGREFGSVRPGMLADLVVFGANPLENIRAARDVRTVVKNGRVFQLDQLLQGPSR
;
A
#
# COMPACT_ATOMS: atom_id res chain seq x y z
N PRO A 1 -6.95 -30.52 21.50
CA PRO A 1 -8.20 -30.51 22.26
C PRO A 1 -8.11 -31.31 23.58
N ASN A 2 -7.26 -32.36 23.66
CA ASN A 2 -7.13 -33.16 24.87
C ASN A 2 -6.16 -32.60 25.95
N GLY A 3 -5.57 -31.43 25.70
CA GLY A 3 -4.70 -30.69 26.63
C GLY A 3 -3.31 -31.30 26.88
N ARG A 4 -2.87 -32.29 26.08
CA ARG A 4 -1.59 -32.95 26.27
C ARG A 4 -0.45 -32.35 25.47
N LEU A 5 -0.75 -31.60 24.43
CA LEU A 5 0.22 -31.00 23.53
C LEU A 5 -0.16 -29.53 23.24
N ILE A 6 0.83 -28.67 23.11
CA ILE A 6 0.69 -27.34 22.52
C ILE A 6 1.31 -27.41 21.13
N ALA A 7 0.55 -26.97 20.11
CA ALA A 7 1.05 -26.72 18.78
C ALA A 7 1.39 -25.23 18.63
N TYR A 8 2.50 -24.92 17.98
CA TYR A 8 2.92 -23.55 17.73
C TYR A 8 3.76 -23.45 16.47
N VAL A 9 3.78 -22.27 15.87
CA VAL A 9 4.66 -21.98 14.73
C VAL A 9 5.92 -21.29 15.25
N SER A 10 7.05 -21.77 14.83
CA SER A 10 8.35 -21.13 15.09
C SER A 10 9.15 -21.09 13.81
N THR A 11 9.62 -19.90 13.44
CA THR A 11 10.36 -19.67 12.18
C THR A 11 9.63 -20.19 10.95
N GLY A 12 8.30 -20.01 10.92
CA GLY A 12 7.42 -20.38 9.82
C GLY A 12 7.05 -21.87 9.73
N VAL A 13 7.57 -22.74 10.63
CA VAL A 13 7.26 -24.18 10.61
C VAL A 13 6.52 -24.61 11.88
N LEU A 14 5.75 -25.70 11.77
CA LEU A 14 4.91 -26.21 12.84
C LEU A 14 5.69 -27.10 13.79
N TRP A 15 5.51 -26.89 15.08
CA TRP A 15 6.06 -27.64 16.19
C TRP A 15 4.98 -28.07 17.17
N VAL A 16 5.24 -29.14 17.90
CA VAL A 16 4.46 -29.55 19.06
C VAL A 16 5.36 -29.79 20.27
N ILE A 17 4.85 -29.47 21.45
CA ILE A 17 5.52 -29.73 22.72
C ILE A 17 4.54 -30.43 23.68
N PRO A 18 4.95 -31.55 24.33
CA PRO A 18 4.13 -32.19 25.35
C PRO A 18 4.10 -31.33 26.61
N VAL A 19 2.91 -31.23 27.23
CA VAL A 19 2.68 -30.39 28.41
C VAL A 19 1.83 -31.06 29.46
N THR A 20 2.00 -30.62 30.70
CA THR A 20 1.08 -30.92 31.80
C THR A 20 -0.28 -30.27 31.58
N PRO A 21 -1.34 -30.66 32.32
CA PRO A 21 -2.62 -29.93 32.31
C PRO A 21 -2.49 -28.45 32.67
N GLY A 22 -1.44 -28.04 33.37
CA GLY A 22 -1.12 -26.66 33.70
C GLY A 22 -0.34 -25.91 32.61
N GLY A 23 0.09 -26.62 31.54
CA GLY A 23 0.85 -26.02 30.42
C GLY A 23 2.38 -26.11 30.56
N ASP A 24 2.90 -26.71 31.63
CA ASP A 24 4.35 -26.89 31.81
C ASP A 24 4.93 -27.92 30.85
N PRO A 25 6.08 -27.66 30.21
CA PRO A 25 6.72 -28.61 29.30
C PRO A 25 7.09 -29.95 29.98
N LEU A 26 6.74 -31.06 29.35
CA LEU A 26 7.09 -32.42 29.76
C LEU A 26 8.26 -33.01 28.98
N GLY A 27 8.78 -32.29 27.98
CA GLY A 27 9.89 -32.77 27.16
C GLY A 27 10.27 -31.75 26.08
N PRO A 28 11.25 -32.07 25.23
CA PRO A 28 11.65 -31.18 24.16
C PRO A 28 10.56 -31.06 23.08
N PRO A 29 10.47 -29.91 22.38
CA PRO A 29 9.58 -29.77 21.25
C PRO A 29 10.00 -30.65 20.07
N ARG A 30 9.01 -31.09 19.29
CA ARG A 30 9.19 -31.86 18.07
C ARG A 30 8.67 -31.09 16.88
N ARG A 31 9.50 -30.93 15.85
CA ARG A 31 9.10 -30.32 14.57
C ARG A 31 8.18 -31.29 13.82
N LEU A 32 7.10 -30.75 13.26
CA LEU A 32 6.12 -31.51 12.48
C LEU A 32 6.23 -31.28 10.97
N THR A 33 6.56 -30.04 10.54
CA THR A 33 6.62 -29.70 9.11
C THR A 33 8.00 -29.22 8.69
N ASN A 34 8.33 -29.38 7.41
CA ASN A 34 9.51 -28.81 6.75
C ASN A 34 9.14 -27.70 5.77
N GLU A 35 7.89 -27.29 5.74
CA GLU A 35 7.30 -26.23 4.93
C GLU A 35 6.66 -25.21 5.85
N LEU A 36 6.31 -24.06 5.29
CA LEU A 36 5.57 -23.04 6.03
C LEU A 36 4.24 -23.59 6.53
N ALA A 37 3.86 -23.17 7.71
CA ALA A 37 2.59 -23.56 8.32
C ALA A 37 1.98 -22.31 9.00
N ASP A 38 0.86 -21.89 8.49
CA ASP A 38 0.13 -20.74 8.99
C ASP A 38 -1.19 -21.22 9.59
N ASP A 39 -1.70 -20.50 10.59
CA ASP A 39 -2.99 -20.71 11.27
C ASP A 39 -3.26 -22.18 11.67
N PRO A 40 -2.34 -22.86 12.35
CA PRO A 40 -2.51 -24.25 12.70
C PRO A 40 -3.68 -24.44 13.67
N THR A 41 -4.58 -25.35 13.31
CA THR A 41 -5.78 -25.67 14.08
C THR A 41 -5.83 -27.18 14.35
N TRP A 42 -6.09 -27.55 15.61
CA TRP A 42 -6.28 -28.94 15.99
C TRP A 42 -7.54 -29.53 15.34
N ALA A 43 -7.42 -30.70 14.75
CA ALA A 43 -8.59 -31.49 14.41
C ALA A 43 -9.28 -32.01 15.70
N GLY A 44 -10.57 -32.28 15.61
CA GLY A 44 -11.38 -32.69 16.77
C GLY A 44 -10.93 -34.02 17.42
N ASP A 45 -10.22 -34.86 16.67
CA ASP A 45 -9.65 -36.13 17.14
C ASP A 45 -8.41 -35.97 18.07
N SER A 46 -7.80 -34.79 18.12
CA SER A 46 -6.54 -34.49 18.79
C SER A 46 -5.34 -35.30 18.26
N GLU A 47 -5.45 -35.91 17.09
CA GLU A 47 -4.41 -36.76 16.47
C GLU A 47 -3.76 -36.07 15.26
N SER A 48 -4.36 -34.99 14.77
CA SER A 48 -3.87 -34.26 13.61
C SER A 48 -4.05 -32.75 13.75
N ILE A 49 -3.28 -32.00 12.95
CA ILE A 49 -3.34 -30.53 12.86
C ILE A 49 -3.56 -30.16 11.41
N VAL A 50 -4.52 -29.28 11.18
CA VAL A 50 -4.78 -28.65 9.88
C VAL A 50 -4.09 -27.29 9.87
N TYR A 51 -3.46 -26.92 8.76
CA TYR A 51 -2.74 -25.65 8.59
C TYR A 51 -2.77 -25.19 7.13
N LEU A 52 -2.58 -23.89 6.95
CA LEU A 52 -2.33 -23.32 5.63
C LEU A 52 -0.83 -23.39 5.31
N THR A 53 -0.50 -23.68 4.06
CA THR A 53 0.86 -23.58 3.53
C THR A 53 0.79 -23.01 2.12
N THR A 54 1.40 -21.83 1.92
CA THR A 54 1.34 -21.13 0.64
C THR A 54 -0.11 -21.01 0.13
N ASP A 55 -0.51 -21.76 -0.89
CA ASP A 55 -1.83 -21.76 -1.51
C ASP A 55 -2.67 -23.01 -1.20
N ARG A 56 -2.27 -23.82 -0.18
CA ARG A 56 -2.85 -25.13 0.13
C ARG A 56 -3.30 -25.25 1.57
N LEU A 57 -4.39 -26.00 1.78
CA LEU A 57 -4.81 -26.46 3.09
C LEU A 57 -4.30 -27.89 3.28
N ARG A 58 -3.58 -28.13 4.38
CA ARG A 58 -2.94 -29.41 4.67
C ARG A 58 -3.29 -29.92 6.08
N ARG A 59 -3.15 -31.22 6.23
CA ARG A 59 -3.25 -31.92 7.52
C ARG A 59 -1.96 -32.69 7.78
N VAL A 60 -1.41 -32.56 8.98
CA VAL A 60 -0.30 -33.39 9.46
C VAL A 60 -0.75 -34.28 10.61
N TRP A 61 -0.43 -35.55 10.53
CA TRP A 61 -0.72 -36.55 11.57
C TRP A 61 0.41 -36.57 12.60
N LEU A 62 0.06 -36.63 13.90
CA LEU A 62 1.05 -36.61 14.99
C LEU A 62 1.81 -37.93 15.12
N THR A 63 1.19 -39.03 14.76
CA THR A 63 1.72 -40.41 14.96
C THR A 63 2.93 -40.71 14.07
N ASP A 64 2.84 -40.34 12.79
CA ASP A 64 3.83 -40.71 11.78
C ASP A 64 4.39 -39.52 11.00
N GLY A 65 3.85 -38.31 11.23
CA GLY A 65 4.24 -37.09 10.52
C GLY A 65 3.76 -37.07 9.06
N ARG A 66 2.86 -37.96 8.67
CA ARG A 66 2.29 -37.97 7.32
C ARG A 66 1.53 -36.68 7.09
N ILE A 67 1.78 -36.08 5.94
CA ILE A 67 1.08 -34.85 5.47
C ILE A 67 0.19 -35.23 4.29
N GLU A 68 -1.03 -34.71 4.29
CA GLU A 68 -1.99 -34.85 3.20
C GLU A 68 -2.59 -33.51 2.81
N ASP A 69 -2.85 -33.33 1.51
CA ASP A 69 -3.58 -32.15 1.02
C ASP A 69 -5.06 -32.32 1.32
N ILE A 70 -5.69 -31.26 1.81
CA ILE A 70 -7.15 -31.16 1.89
C ILE A 70 -7.59 -30.38 0.65
N PRO A 71 -8.20 -31.03 -0.34
CA PRO A 71 -8.53 -30.37 -1.59
C PRO A 71 -9.64 -29.34 -1.37
N VAL A 72 -9.37 -28.09 -1.70
CA VAL A 72 -10.35 -26.99 -1.71
C VAL A 72 -10.31 -26.37 -3.09
N ALA A 73 -11.39 -26.54 -3.85
CA ALA A 73 -11.52 -25.96 -5.19
C ALA A 73 -12.20 -24.60 -5.09
N LEU A 74 -11.41 -23.55 -5.02
CA LEU A 74 -11.88 -22.18 -5.12
C LEU A 74 -11.50 -21.60 -6.49
N TRP A 75 -12.42 -20.89 -7.08
CA TRP A 75 -12.16 -20.19 -8.32
C TRP A 75 -12.82 -18.81 -8.30
N TRP A 76 -12.21 -17.88 -8.99
CA TRP A 76 -12.76 -16.55 -9.19
C TRP A 76 -12.45 -16.07 -10.61
N GLN A 77 -13.20 -15.12 -11.09
CA GLN A 77 -13.01 -14.53 -12.41
C GLN A 77 -12.94 -13.01 -12.27
N ARG A 78 -11.98 -12.42 -12.95
CA ARG A 78 -11.89 -10.96 -13.02
C ARG A 78 -13.13 -10.39 -13.67
N SER A 79 -13.74 -9.41 -13.03
CA SER A 79 -14.88 -8.67 -13.59
C SER A 79 -14.35 -7.48 -14.38
N THR A 80 -14.66 -7.47 -15.68
CA THR A 80 -14.40 -6.32 -16.55
C THR A 80 -15.74 -5.71 -16.91
N PRO A 81 -15.96 -4.40 -16.69
CA PRO A 81 -17.18 -3.74 -17.11
C PRO A 81 -17.31 -3.80 -18.63
N THR A 82 -18.54 -3.79 -19.10
CA THR A 82 -18.88 -3.71 -20.51
C THR A 82 -19.62 -2.38 -20.77
N GLY A 83 -19.54 -1.90 -21.98
CA GLY A 83 -20.15 -0.64 -22.36
C GLY A 83 -19.16 0.51 -22.45
N ARG A 84 -19.69 1.67 -22.81
CA ARG A 84 -18.92 2.89 -23.03
C ARG A 84 -19.26 3.90 -21.96
N VAL A 85 -18.22 4.57 -21.45
CA VAL A 85 -18.30 5.74 -20.60
C VAL A 85 -17.54 6.88 -21.29
N VAL A 86 -18.11 8.07 -21.31
CA VAL A 86 -17.41 9.29 -21.77
C VAL A 86 -17.33 10.26 -20.62
N VAL A 87 -16.12 10.71 -20.28
CA VAL A 87 -15.91 11.74 -19.29
C VAL A 87 -15.61 13.05 -20.03
N HIS A 88 -16.54 13.99 -19.96
CA HIS A 88 -16.33 15.33 -20.50
C HIS A 88 -15.65 16.20 -19.45
N ALA A 89 -14.36 16.45 -19.62
CA ALA A 89 -13.53 17.21 -18.71
C ALA A 89 -13.41 18.68 -19.14
N GLY A 90 -13.88 19.61 -18.32
CA GLY A 90 -13.60 21.05 -18.55
C GLY A 90 -12.10 21.34 -18.46
N ALA A 91 -11.40 20.60 -17.61
CA ALA A 91 -9.95 20.58 -17.54
C ALA A 91 -9.43 19.16 -17.23
N LEU A 92 -8.32 18.77 -17.84
CA LEU A 92 -7.67 17.49 -17.64
C LEU A 92 -6.21 17.68 -17.24
N PHE A 93 -5.82 17.13 -16.09
CA PHE A 93 -4.45 16.81 -15.74
C PHE A 93 -4.17 15.36 -16.19
N ASP A 94 -3.33 15.17 -17.18
CA ASP A 94 -3.07 13.84 -17.75
C ASP A 94 -2.07 12.98 -16.94
N GLY A 95 -1.53 13.53 -15.85
CA GLY A 95 -0.50 12.89 -15.01
C GLY A 95 0.93 13.15 -15.46
N VAL A 96 1.16 13.78 -16.61
CA VAL A 96 2.49 13.97 -17.22
C VAL A 96 2.77 15.42 -17.59
N SER A 97 1.81 16.07 -18.26
CA SER A 97 1.94 17.44 -18.78
C SER A 97 2.09 18.46 -17.66
N GLU A 98 2.75 19.58 -17.94
CA GLU A 98 2.92 20.68 -16.99
C GLU A 98 1.69 21.58 -16.88
N SER A 99 0.80 21.52 -17.86
CA SER A 99 -0.40 22.31 -17.93
C SER A 99 -1.63 21.45 -18.16
N LEU A 100 -2.79 22.00 -17.78
CA LEU A 100 -4.07 21.34 -18.02
C LEU A 100 -4.46 21.42 -19.50
N HIS A 101 -4.95 20.29 -20.01
CA HIS A 101 -5.71 20.28 -21.27
C HIS A 101 -7.13 20.79 -20.99
N ARG A 102 -7.73 21.52 -21.93
CA ARG A 102 -9.04 22.14 -21.75
C ARG A 102 -10.06 21.54 -22.71
N ASN A 103 -11.29 21.35 -22.19
CA ASN A 103 -12.45 20.92 -22.95
C ASN A 103 -12.16 19.61 -23.71
N ILE A 104 -11.98 18.52 -22.97
CA ILE A 104 -11.50 17.21 -23.47
C ILE A 104 -12.53 16.14 -23.17
N ASP A 105 -12.77 15.27 -24.15
CA ASP A 105 -13.54 14.03 -23.98
C ASP A 105 -12.60 12.84 -23.81
N ILE A 106 -12.81 12.08 -22.73
CA ILE A 106 -12.12 10.85 -22.43
C ILE A 106 -13.09 9.71 -22.66
N VAL A 107 -12.88 8.95 -23.74
CA VAL A 107 -13.74 7.81 -24.11
C VAL A 107 -13.16 6.53 -23.54
N ILE A 108 -14.00 5.80 -22.81
CA ILE A 108 -13.66 4.54 -22.13
C ILE A 108 -14.55 3.45 -22.71
N ASP A 109 -13.94 2.36 -23.20
CA ASP A 109 -14.66 1.14 -23.57
C ASP A 109 -14.26 0.01 -22.60
N GLY A 110 -15.23 -0.53 -21.91
CA GLY A 110 -14.98 -1.48 -20.84
C GLY A 110 -14.14 -0.88 -19.71
N ASN A 111 -12.92 -1.34 -19.54
CA ASN A 111 -12.02 -0.83 -18.52
C ASN A 111 -10.81 -0.04 -19.06
N ARG A 112 -10.81 0.29 -20.37
CA ARG A 112 -9.67 0.97 -21.01
C ARG A 112 -10.10 2.32 -21.61
N ILE A 113 -9.22 3.29 -21.46
CA ILE A 113 -9.29 4.54 -22.19
C ILE A 113 -8.95 4.23 -23.65
N VAL A 114 -9.86 4.55 -24.58
CA VAL A 114 -9.66 4.31 -26.00
C VAL A 114 -9.37 5.59 -26.78
N ARG A 115 -9.84 6.75 -26.28
CA ARG A 115 -9.59 8.06 -26.88
C ARG A 115 -9.47 9.15 -25.83
N VAL A 116 -8.69 10.17 -26.12
CA VAL A 116 -8.57 11.42 -25.36
C VAL A 116 -8.47 12.53 -26.42
N ASP A 117 -9.54 13.21 -26.67
CA ASP A 117 -9.67 14.14 -27.79
C ASP A 117 -10.29 15.49 -27.34
N PRO A 118 -10.11 16.58 -28.09
CA PRO A 118 -10.93 17.77 -27.90
C PRO A 118 -12.42 17.42 -27.93
N HIS A 119 -13.21 18.15 -27.15
CA HIS A 119 -14.65 17.92 -27.01
C HIS A 119 -15.37 17.83 -28.36
N ASP A 120 -16.18 16.78 -28.50
CA ASP A 120 -17.06 16.55 -29.64
C ASP A 120 -18.32 15.81 -29.15
N GLU A 121 -19.47 16.45 -29.22
CA GLU A 121 -20.75 15.85 -28.82
C GLU A 121 -21.05 14.54 -29.53
N ALA A 122 -20.50 14.30 -30.72
CA ALA A 122 -20.65 13.04 -31.43
C ALA A 122 -19.98 11.86 -30.69
N LEU A 123 -19.07 12.11 -29.77
CA LEU A 123 -18.44 11.10 -28.91
C LEU A 123 -19.32 10.72 -27.71
N HIS A 124 -20.32 11.52 -27.36
CA HIS A 124 -21.17 11.34 -26.18
C HIS A 124 -22.18 10.20 -26.39
N VAL A 125 -21.67 8.98 -26.46
CA VAL A 125 -22.46 7.75 -26.60
C VAL A 125 -22.19 6.83 -25.40
N GLY A 126 -23.23 6.37 -24.72
CA GLY A 126 -23.16 5.53 -23.53
C GLY A 126 -23.42 6.33 -22.24
N GLU A 127 -22.75 5.97 -21.16
CA GLU A 127 -22.81 6.69 -19.90
C GLU A 127 -21.95 7.96 -19.99
N ILE A 128 -22.51 9.11 -19.66
CA ILE A 128 -21.81 10.40 -19.69
C ILE A 128 -21.52 10.86 -18.27
N VAL A 129 -20.26 11.13 -17.98
CA VAL A 129 -19.80 11.80 -16.76
C VAL A 129 -19.49 13.25 -17.11
N ASP A 130 -20.38 14.15 -16.71
CA ASP A 130 -20.16 15.59 -16.87
C ASP A 130 -19.20 16.09 -15.80
N ALA A 131 -18.04 16.54 -16.22
CA ALA A 131 -16.99 17.16 -15.43
C ALA A 131 -16.57 18.53 -16.02
N THR A 132 -17.50 19.22 -16.67
CA THR A 132 -17.27 20.53 -17.33
C THR A 132 -16.77 21.59 -16.35
N ASP A 133 -17.31 21.58 -15.12
CA ASP A 133 -16.94 22.51 -14.04
C ASP A 133 -15.83 21.97 -13.14
N GLY A 134 -15.20 20.83 -13.53
CA GLY A 134 -14.21 20.12 -12.71
C GLY A 134 -12.86 19.97 -13.38
N VAL A 135 -11.96 19.34 -12.64
CA VAL A 135 -10.67 18.88 -13.12
C VAL A 135 -10.61 17.38 -13.04
N VAL A 136 -10.41 16.71 -14.18
CA VAL A 136 -10.17 15.28 -14.24
C VAL A 136 -8.67 15.01 -14.08
N SER A 137 -8.32 13.99 -13.33
CA SER A 137 -6.96 13.52 -13.10
C SER A 137 -6.92 11.99 -13.20
N PRO A 138 -5.75 11.37 -13.42
CA PRO A 138 -5.60 9.96 -13.09
C PRO A 138 -6.01 9.70 -11.65
N GLY A 139 -6.51 8.51 -11.35
CA GLY A 139 -6.79 8.09 -9.99
C GLY A 139 -5.55 8.10 -9.11
N LEU A 140 -5.71 8.55 -7.87
CA LEU A 140 -4.59 8.65 -6.92
C LEU A 140 -4.08 7.27 -6.51
N ILE A 141 -2.80 7.22 -6.18
CA ILE A 141 -2.08 6.01 -5.76
C ILE A 141 -1.48 6.24 -4.38
N GLU A 142 -1.82 5.37 -3.44
CA GLU A 142 -1.27 5.34 -2.08
C GLU A 142 -0.17 4.26 -2.02
N MET A 143 1.09 4.69 -1.88
CA MET A 143 2.26 3.79 -1.98
C MET A 143 2.68 3.15 -0.66
N HIS A 144 2.07 3.52 0.45
CA HIS A 144 2.36 2.92 1.74
C HIS A 144 1.17 3.03 2.69
N THR A 145 0.36 2.01 2.72
CA THR A 145 -0.76 1.89 3.65
C THR A 145 -0.79 0.49 4.23
N HIS A 146 -1.38 0.35 5.38
CA HIS A 146 -1.77 -0.92 5.99
C HIS A 146 -3.26 -0.89 6.25
N GLY A 147 -3.89 -2.02 6.38
CA GLY A 147 -5.31 -2.04 6.65
C GLY A 147 -5.72 -3.34 7.30
N ASP A 148 -6.71 -3.28 8.15
CA ASP A 148 -7.50 -4.43 8.49
C ASP A 148 -8.42 -4.73 7.30
N LEU A 149 -7.92 -5.55 6.38
CA LEU A 149 -8.65 -5.93 5.17
C LEU A 149 -9.90 -6.75 5.50
N ALA A 150 -9.99 -7.32 6.72
CA ALA A 150 -11.19 -7.95 7.23
C ALA A 150 -12.36 -6.94 7.42
N SER A 151 -12.08 -5.63 7.50
CA SER A 151 -13.12 -4.58 7.42
C SER A 151 -13.86 -4.55 6.08
N GLY A 152 -13.37 -5.30 5.09
CA GLY A 152 -14.07 -5.61 3.85
C GLY A 152 -14.30 -4.39 2.96
N GLU A 153 -15.51 -4.27 2.44
CA GLU A 153 -15.88 -3.24 1.45
C GLU A 153 -15.85 -1.82 2.03
N GLN A 154 -16.11 -1.65 3.32
CA GLN A 154 -16.08 -0.33 3.94
C GLN A 154 -14.71 0.34 3.77
N LEU A 155 -13.63 -0.40 3.98
CA LEU A 155 -12.28 0.11 3.78
C LEU A 155 -11.99 0.45 2.31
N GLY A 156 -12.45 -0.38 1.39
CA GLY A 156 -12.36 -0.12 -0.04
C GLY A 156 -13.07 1.16 -0.48
N ARG A 157 -14.29 1.38 0.03
CA ARG A 157 -15.06 2.60 -0.20
C ARG A 157 -14.39 3.83 0.40
N THR A 158 -13.75 3.68 1.56
CA THR A 158 -12.97 4.75 2.18
C THR A 158 -11.90 5.28 1.20
N TRP A 159 -11.04 4.41 0.69
CA TRP A 159 -10.00 4.84 -0.25
C TRP A 159 -10.57 5.46 -1.52
N LEU A 160 -11.57 4.82 -2.14
CA LEU A 160 -12.18 5.38 -3.36
C LEU A 160 -12.82 6.75 -3.12
N SER A 161 -13.45 6.98 -1.97
CA SER A 161 -14.07 8.27 -1.66
C SER A 161 -13.08 9.44 -1.62
N TYR A 162 -11.81 9.16 -1.41
CA TYR A 162 -10.71 10.13 -1.52
C TYR A 162 -10.00 10.10 -2.89
N GLY A 163 -10.58 9.43 -3.90
CA GLY A 163 -10.01 9.35 -5.24
C GLY A 163 -8.85 8.35 -5.38
N ILE A 164 -8.58 7.55 -4.34
CA ILE A 164 -7.47 6.58 -4.33
C ILE A 164 -7.93 5.30 -5.02
N THR A 165 -7.43 5.08 -6.24
CA THR A 165 -7.82 3.95 -7.09
C THR A 165 -6.86 2.78 -7.05
N SER A 166 -5.66 2.98 -6.50
CA SER A 166 -4.66 1.93 -6.30
C SER A 166 -3.94 2.14 -4.98
N ILE A 167 -3.63 1.06 -4.28
CA ILE A 167 -2.88 1.07 -3.01
C ILE A 167 -1.77 0.03 -3.04
N ARG A 168 -0.66 0.34 -2.38
CA ARG A 168 0.42 -0.60 -2.09
C ARG A 168 0.45 -0.86 -0.59
N ILE A 169 0.37 -2.16 -0.24
CA ILE A 169 0.43 -2.66 1.12
C ILE A 169 1.78 -3.34 1.32
N PRO A 170 2.79 -2.64 1.87
CA PRO A 170 4.14 -3.20 2.00
C PRO A 170 4.28 -4.17 3.17
N ALA A 171 3.24 -4.36 3.98
CA ALA A 171 3.14 -5.41 4.98
C ALA A 171 1.67 -5.67 5.33
N GLY A 172 1.27 -6.94 5.34
CA GLY A 172 -0.07 -7.37 5.69
C GLY A 172 -0.12 -8.86 5.99
N ASP A 173 -1.28 -9.37 6.37
CA ASP A 173 -1.50 -10.81 6.34
C ASP A 173 -1.54 -11.27 4.88
N PRO A 174 -0.78 -12.32 4.52
CA PRO A 174 -0.67 -12.73 3.11
C PRO A 174 -2.01 -13.20 2.52
N TYR A 175 -2.84 -13.85 3.31
CA TYR A 175 -4.13 -14.40 2.85
C TYR A 175 -5.19 -13.32 2.75
N ASP A 176 -5.21 -12.37 3.67
CA ASP A 176 -6.10 -11.19 3.63
C ASP A 176 -5.81 -10.33 2.39
N VAL A 177 -4.53 -10.13 2.06
CA VAL A 177 -4.13 -9.37 0.85
C VAL A 177 -4.62 -10.07 -0.42
N VAL A 178 -4.48 -11.41 -0.50
CA VAL A 178 -4.96 -12.19 -1.66
C VAL A 178 -6.49 -12.14 -1.74
N GLU A 179 -7.19 -12.37 -0.64
CA GLU A 179 -8.66 -12.35 -0.58
C GLU A 179 -9.21 -10.99 -1.01
N ALA A 180 -8.67 -9.90 -0.47
CA ALA A 180 -9.09 -8.56 -0.83
C ALA A 180 -8.82 -8.24 -2.31
N ARG A 181 -7.66 -8.63 -2.84
CA ARG A 181 -7.31 -8.46 -4.26
C ARG A 181 -8.27 -9.21 -5.18
N GLU A 182 -8.62 -10.45 -4.84
CA GLU A 182 -9.50 -11.29 -5.63
C GLU A 182 -10.97 -10.85 -5.53
N SER A 183 -11.45 -10.52 -4.34
CA SER A 183 -12.82 -10.06 -4.13
C SER A 183 -13.09 -8.72 -4.83
N ILE A 184 -12.15 -7.78 -4.78
CA ILE A 184 -12.24 -6.51 -5.52
C ILE A 184 -12.07 -6.77 -7.01
N GLY A 185 -11.11 -7.61 -7.42
CA GLY A 185 -10.87 -7.96 -8.81
C GLY A 185 -12.04 -8.66 -9.48
N SER A 186 -12.80 -9.46 -8.75
CA SER A 186 -14.04 -10.10 -9.23
C SER A 186 -15.26 -9.18 -9.21
N GLY A 187 -15.15 -7.99 -8.62
CA GLY A 187 -16.24 -7.04 -8.47
C GLY A 187 -17.24 -7.39 -7.36
N ARG A 188 -16.91 -8.34 -6.49
CA ARG A 188 -17.72 -8.69 -5.32
C ARG A 188 -17.63 -7.64 -4.21
N ARG A 189 -16.51 -6.92 -4.16
CA ARG A 189 -16.29 -5.78 -3.27
C ARG A 189 -15.90 -4.54 -4.05
N ILE A 190 -16.33 -3.39 -3.58
CA ILE A 190 -15.89 -2.09 -4.09
C ILE A 190 -14.58 -1.73 -3.40
N GLY A 191 -13.57 -1.30 -4.17
CA GLY A 191 -12.29 -0.90 -3.61
C GLY A 191 -11.22 -0.58 -4.66
N PRO A 192 -10.07 -0.08 -4.22
CA PRO A 192 -8.92 0.20 -5.08
C PRO A 192 -8.26 -1.09 -5.58
N ARG A 193 -7.40 -0.97 -6.59
CA ARG A 193 -6.49 -2.06 -6.98
C ARG A 193 -5.45 -2.24 -5.88
N ILE A 194 -5.27 -3.48 -5.42
CA ILE A 194 -4.35 -3.82 -4.35
C ILE A 194 -3.07 -4.41 -4.92
N PHE A 195 -1.95 -3.81 -4.55
CA PHE A 195 -0.60 -4.34 -4.70
C PHE A 195 -0.07 -4.62 -3.30
N GLY A 196 0.35 -5.84 -3.03
CA GLY A 196 0.71 -6.16 -1.66
C GLY A 196 1.71 -7.29 -1.51
N THR A 197 2.20 -7.41 -0.29
CA THR A 197 3.06 -8.48 0.18
C THR A 197 2.45 -9.12 1.43
N GLY A 198 3.04 -10.19 1.88
CA GLY A 198 2.76 -10.74 3.22
C GLY A 198 3.40 -9.93 4.34
N GLY A 199 3.72 -10.58 5.45
CA GLY A 199 4.42 -9.96 6.58
C GLY A 199 5.77 -9.38 6.16
N THR A 200 6.22 -8.34 6.88
CA THR A 200 7.59 -7.85 6.70
C THR A 200 8.58 -8.96 6.99
N ILE A 201 9.63 -9.07 6.18
CA ILE A 201 10.71 -10.02 6.43
C ILE A 201 11.70 -9.42 7.42
N ASP A 202 11.82 -10.02 8.60
CA ASP A 202 12.71 -9.58 9.67
C ASP A 202 13.62 -10.72 10.16
N GLY A 203 14.53 -10.42 11.06
CA GLY A 203 15.45 -11.42 11.64
C GLY A 203 14.77 -12.31 12.71
N SER A 204 15.57 -13.11 13.40
CA SER A 204 15.10 -14.02 14.46
C SER A 204 14.40 -13.29 15.63
N ARG A 205 14.71 -12.01 15.84
CA ARG A 205 14.01 -11.13 16.78
C ARG A 205 13.15 -10.17 15.95
N ILE A 206 11.94 -10.58 15.65
CA ILE A 206 10.98 -9.75 14.91
C ILE A 206 10.64 -8.48 15.69
N TYR A 207 10.36 -7.40 14.97
CA TYR A 207 9.86 -6.15 15.55
C TYR A 207 8.35 -6.18 15.72
N TYR A 208 7.62 -6.57 14.68
CA TYR A 208 6.17 -6.74 14.68
C TYR A 208 5.79 -8.21 14.76
N SER A 209 4.73 -8.54 15.50
CA SER A 209 4.24 -9.92 15.68
C SER A 209 3.86 -10.62 14.37
N GLY A 210 3.37 -9.87 13.37
CA GLY A 210 3.04 -10.40 12.03
C GLY A 210 4.20 -10.46 11.05
N ALA A 211 5.46 -10.23 11.49
CA ALA A 211 6.61 -10.32 10.60
C ALA A 211 7.05 -11.78 10.36
N SER A 212 7.50 -12.07 9.14
CA SER A 212 8.18 -13.33 8.81
C SER A 212 9.59 -13.33 9.40
N SER A 213 9.86 -14.28 10.31
CA SER A 213 11.15 -14.40 11.00
C SER A 213 12.12 -15.26 10.17
N LEU A 214 13.18 -14.65 9.64
CA LEU A 214 14.20 -15.34 8.84
C LEU A 214 15.57 -15.30 9.54
N ALA A 215 16.01 -16.44 10.04
CA ALA A 215 17.31 -16.61 10.68
C ALA A 215 18.33 -17.36 9.81
N SER A 216 17.88 -18.01 8.74
CA SER A 216 18.71 -18.84 7.88
C SER A 216 18.36 -18.71 6.40
N SER A 217 19.30 -19.10 5.56
CA SER A 217 19.11 -19.15 4.12
C SER A 217 18.00 -20.11 3.68
N ALA A 218 17.79 -21.20 4.39
CA ALA A 218 16.71 -22.15 4.07
C ALA A 218 15.33 -21.52 4.24
N GLN A 219 15.16 -20.65 5.24
CA GLN A 219 13.91 -19.94 5.47
C GLN A 219 13.62 -18.89 4.38
N VAL A 220 14.65 -18.30 3.78
CA VAL A 220 14.46 -17.40 2.63
C VAL A 220 13.76 -18.13 1.48
N GLY A 221 14.22 -19.35 1.14
CA GLY A 221 13.59 -20.15 0.09
C GLY A 221 12.11 -20.43 0.36
N LEU A 222 11.75 -20.80 1.59
CA LEU A 222 10.36 -21.04 1.97
C LEU A 222 9.49 -19.78 1.84
N GLU A 223 10.01 -18.62 2.25
CA GLU A 223 9.29 -17.36 2.15
C GLU A 223 9.13 -16.90 0.69
N MET A 224 10.13 -17.11 -0.15
CA MET A 224 10.03 -16.81 -1.58
C MET A 224 9.09 -17.78 -2.31
N GLU A 225 9.00 -19.04 -1.88
CA GLU A 225 8.00 -19.98 -2.38
C GLU A 225 6.58 -19.48 -2.06
N ARG A 226 6.33 -19.02 -0.82
CA ARG A 226 5.06 -18.39 -0.44
C ARG A 226 4.78 -17.16 -1.31
N ALA A 227 5.75 -16.27 -1.43
CA ALA A 227 5.60 -15.04 -2.22
C ALA A 227 5.23 -15.32 -3.68
N ALA A 228 5.85 -16.33 -4.28
CA ALA A 228 5.54 -16.76 -5.64
C ALA A 228 4.14 -17.41 -5.75
N ALA A 229 3.78 -18.33 -4.84
CA ALA A 229 2.51 -19.02 -4.84
C ALA A 229 1.32 -18.06 -4.62
N LEU A 230 1.44 -17.12 -3.70
CA LEU A 230 0.43 -16.11 -3.40
C LEU A 230 0.53 -14.87 -4.29
N ARG A 231 1.48 -14.85 -5.23
CA ARG A 231 1.69 -13.79 -6.22
C ARG A 231 1.82 -12.41 -5.56
N TYR A 232 2.81 -12.29 -4.67
CA TYR A 232 3.15 -10.98 -4.11
C TYR A 232 3.59 -10.02 -5.20
N ASP A 233 3.23 -8.76 -5.05
CA ASP A 233 3.63 -7.69 -5.97
C ASP A 233 4.98 -7.07 -5.59
N LEU A 234 5.42 -7.30 -4.36
CA LEU A 234 6.69 -6.81 -3.80
C LEU A 234 7.09 -7.63 -2.57
N VAL A 235 8.29 -7.38 -2.07
CA VAL A 235 8.75 -7.90 -0.77
C VAL A 235 9.23 -6.72 0.09
N LYS A 236 8.99 -6.76 1.41
CA LYS A 236 9.46 -5.77 2.37
C LYS A 236 10.47 -6.36 3.34
N THR A 237 11.69 -5.82 3.38
CA THR A 237 12.68 -6.14 4.42
C THR A 237 12.62 -5.15 5.59
N TYR A 238 12.90 -5.67 6.79
CA TYR A 238 12.80 -4.89 8.02
C TYR A 238 14.13 -4.81 8.80
N VAL A 239 14.11 -4.04 9.90
CA VAL A 239 15.32 -3.50 10.55
C VAL A 239 16.21 -4.49 11.29
N ARG A 240 15.76 -5.71 11.58
CA ARG A 240 16.55 -6.71 12.33
C ARG A 240 17.06 -7.85 11.46
N LEU A 241 16.81 -7.76 10.15
CA LEU A 241 17.26 -8.77 9.20
C LEU A 241 18.80 -8.74 9.05
N PRO A 242 19.52 -9.86 9.21
CA PRO A 242 20.95 -9.88 8.94
C PRO A 242 21.29 -9.54 7.49
N ASP A 243 22.41 -8.83 7.26
CA ASP A 243 22.77 -8.33 5.93
C ASP A 243 22.87 -9.42 4.87
N ALA A 244 23.48 -10.55 5.21
CA ALA A 244 23.63 -11.68 4.28
C ALA A 244 22.25 -12.29 3.92
N VAL A 245 21.32 -12.31 4.87
CA VAL A 245 19.94 -12.78 4.64
C VAL A 245 19.19 -11.75 3.80
N GLN A 246 19.31 -10.44 4.10
CA GLN A 246 18.70 -9.38 3.32
C GLN A 246 19.15 -9.40 1.85
N ARG A 247 20.46 -9.56 1.62
CA ARG A 247 21.00 -9.69 0.26
C ARG A 247 20.38 -10.86 -0.48
N ARG A 248 20.24 -12.00 0.19
CA ARG A 248 19.64 -13.18 -0.40
C ARG A 248 18.15 -12.98 -0.71
N VAL A 249 17.39 -12.39 0.21
CA VAL A 249 15.97 -12.02 -0.03
C VAL A 249 15.85 -11.16 -1.28
N ILE A 250 16.65 -10.10 -1.39
CA ILE A 250 16.63 -9.20 -2.55
C ILE A 250 16.95 -9.97 -3.84
N THR A 251 17.99 -10.78 -3.83
CA THR A 251 18.42 -11.57 -5.01
C THR A 251 17.32 -12.54 -5.45
N GLU A 252 16.70 -13.27 -4.53
CA GLU A 252 15.67 -14.26 -4.84
C GLU A 252 14.34 -13.59 -5.25
N ALA A 253 13.96 -12.49 -4.60
CA ALA A 253 12.78 -11.71 -4.99
C ALA A 253 12.92 -11.15 -6.42
N HIS A 254 14.10 -10.58 -6.76
CA HIS A 254 14.39 -10.11 -8.12
C HIS A 254 14.37 -11.23 -9.16
N ALA A 255 14.86 -12.43 -8.80
CA ALA A 255 14.78 -13.60 -9.69
C ALA A 255 13.34 -14.00 -9.99
N LEU A 256 12.39 -13.69 -9.09
CA LEU A 256 10.95 -13.87 -9.27
C LEU A 256 10.25 -12.65 -9.90
N GLY A 257 11.01 -11.60 -10.24
CA GLY A 257 10.46 -10.36 -10.81
C GLY A 257 9.77 -9.44 -9.79
N MET A 258 9.97 -9.66 -8.49
CA MET A 258 9.37 -8.86 -7.43
C MET A 258 10.36 -7.78 -6.96
N PRO A 259 9.96 -6.48 -6.95
CA PRO A 259 10.75 -5.43 -6.34
C PRO A 259 10.80 -5.60 -4.81
N VAL A 260 11.88 -5.07 -4.22
CA VAL A 260 12.08 -5.12 -2.76
C VAL A 260 12.15 -3.71 -2.20
N THR A 261 11.28 -3.41 -1.23
CA THR A 261 11.39 -2.21 -0.43
C THR A 261 11.96 -2.51 0.95
N SER A 262 12.56 -1.52 1.60
CA SER A 262 13.20 -1.69 2.90
C SER A 262 12.81 -0.57 3.87
N HIS A 263 12.78 -0.89 5.15
CA HIS A 263 12.68 0.13 6.20
C HIS A 263 14.04 0.80 6.47
N GLU A 264 15.13 0.23 5.99
CA GLU A 264 16.48 0.77 6.11
C GLU A 264 17.02 1.17 4.73
N LEU A 265 17.67 2.33 4.67
CA LEU A 265 18.40 2.73 3.47
C LEU A 265 19.65 1.84 3.28
N TYR A 266 20.49 1.75 4.30
CA TYR A 266 21.69 0.92 4.26
C TYR A 266 21.59 -0.21 5.30
N PRO A 267 21.89 -1.47 4.97
CA PRO A 267 22.58 -1.93 3.76
C PRO A 267 21.69 -2.22 2.54
N ALA A 268 20.39 -1.97 2.60
CA ALA A 268 19.46 -2.36 1.55
C ALA A 268 19.86 -1.80 0.17
N VAL A 269 20.27 -0.53 0.09
CA VAL A 269 20.73 0.10 -1.15
C VAL A 269 21.93 -0.62 -1.76
N ALA A 270 22.90 -1.03 -0.92
CA ALA A 270 24.09 -1.76 -1.37
C ALA A 270 23.78 -3.20 -1.80
N ASN A 271 22.64 -3.75 -1.37
CA ASN A 271 22.14 -5.06 -1.75
C ASN A 271 21.20 -5.00 -2.97
N GLY A 272 20.86 -3.79 -3.48
CA GLY A 272 20.05 -3.60 -4.67
C GLY A 272 18.55 -3.46 -4.41
N ALA A 273 18.11 -3.06 -3.20
CA ALA A 273 16.69 -2.80 -2.95
C ALA A 273 16.15 -1.65 -3.80
N ASP A 274 14.88 -1.73 -4.20
CA ASP A 274 14.22 -0.82 -5.15
C ASP A 274 13.54 0.37 -4.46
N GLY A 275 13.34 0.31 -3.15
CA GLY A 275 12.70 1.38 -2.40
C GLY A 275 13.08 1.42 -0.94
N VAL A 276 12.89 2.59 -0.33
CA VAL A 276 12.99 2.82 1.11
C VAL A 276 11.72 3.49 1.62
N GLU A 277 11.25 3.00 2.76
CA GLU A 277 10.07 3.52 3.42
C GLU A 277 10.48 4.49 4.54
N HIS A 278 9.76 5.62 4.62
CA HIS A 278 9.88 6.67 5.62
C HIS A 278 11.16 7.52 5.48
N VAL A 279 10.96 8.81 5.22
CA VAL A 279 12.08 9.78 5.25
C VAL A 279 12.73 9.89 6.65
N SER A 280 11.97 9.56 7.70
CA SER A 280 12.45 9.51 9.09
C SER A 280 12.64 8.08 9.61
N GLY A 281 12.69 7.10 8.73
CA GLY A 281 12.76 5.67 9.06
C GLY A 281 13.92 5.31 9.99
N THR A 282 13.76 4.22 10.72
CA THR A 282 14.80 3.68 11.61
C THR A 282 15.93 3.08 10.79
N SER A 283 17.17 3.36 11.21
CA SER A 283 18.34 2.67 10.69
C SER A 283 19.19 2.21 11.87
N ARG A 284 19.62 0.97 11.86
CA ARG A 284 20.54 0.41 12.84
C ARG A 284 21.96 0.97 12.74
N ARG A 285 22.30 1.57 11.61
CA ARG A 285 23.70 1.87 11.23
C ARG A 285 23.97 3.34 10.97
N GLY A 286 23.09 4.22 11.38
CA GLY A 286 23.27 5.65 11.20
C GLY A 286 23.05 6.17 9.78
N TYR A 287 23.08 5.33 8.76
CA TYR A 287 22.70 5.68 7.40
C TYR A 287 21.19 5.60 7.24
N SER A 288 20.53 6.67 7.56
CA SER A 288 19.10 6.82 7.31
C SER A 288 18.85 8.16 6.61
N THR A 289 17.67 8.29 6.03
CA THR A 289 17.13 9.58 5.61
C THR A 289 16.87 10.52 6.81
N LYS A 290 17.12 10.05 8.04
CA LYS A 290 17.00 10.82 9.27
C LYS A 290 17.76 12.12 9.16
N VAL A 291 17.13 13.16 9.59
CA VAL A 291 17.70 14.47 9.78
C VAL A 291 18.73 14.40 10.91
N THR A 292 19.91 14.95 10.69
CA THR A 292 20.95 15.09 11.74
C THR A 292 20.51 16.02 12.86
N ALA A 293 21.33 16.18 13.90
CA ALA A 293 21.12 17.20 14.94
C ALA A 293 21.06 18.64 14.38
N LEU A 294 21.57 18.85 13.17
CA LEU A 294 21.46 20.10 12.41
C LEU A 294 20.21 20.13 11.49
N ASN A 295 19.30 19.18 11.66
CA ASN A 295 18.10 19.02 10.85
C ASN A 295 18.35 18.90 9.34
N ARG A 296 19.43 18.23 8.94
CA ARG A 296 19.80 18.01 7.55
C ARG A 296 20.23 16.57 7.33
N SER A 297 19.78 15.97 6.24
CA SER A 297 20.38 14.72 5.78
C SER A 297 21.79 14.95 5.24
N TYR A 298 22.65 13.99 5.44
CA TYR A 298 24.00 14.02 4.84
C TYR A 298 23.89 14.03 3.31
N GLN A 299 24.85 14.66 2.65
CA GLN A 299 24.86 14.74 1.18
C GLN A 299 25.04 13.38 0.53
N ASP A 300 25.78 12.47 1.13
CA ASP A 300 25.94 11.09 0.66
C ASP A 300 24.62 10.29 0.71
N VAL A 301 23.77 10.52 1.71
CA VAL A 301 22.41 9.92 1.76
C VAL A 301 21.55 10.39 0.59
N VAL A 302 21.59 11.70 0.28
CA VAL A 302 20.88 12.25 -0.89
C VAL A 302 21.41 11.63 -2.18
N GLN A 303 22.74 11.51 -2.33
CA GLN A 303 23.36 10.91 -3.50
C GLN A 303 23.06 9.41 -3.63
N LEU A 304 23.05 8.67 -2.52
CA LEU A 304 22.66 7.25 -2.53
C LEU A 304 21.23 7.07 -3.04
N LEU A 305 20.26 7.87 -2.56
CA LEU A 305 18.88 7.81 -3.03
C LEU A 305 18.76 8.22 -4.51
N ALA A 306 19.45 9.29 -4.92
CA ALA A 306 19.35 9.80 -6.27
C ALA A 306 19.98 8.87 -7.32
N GLN A 307 21.14 8.25 -7.01
CA GLN A 307 21.92 7.47 -7.95
C GLN A 307 21.62 5.97 -7.94
N SER A 308 21.02 5.45 -6.86
CA SER A 308 20.69 4.04 -6.76
C SER A 308 19.44 3.63 -7.55
N GLY A 309 18.61 4.59 -7.95
CA GLY A 309 17.29 4.31 -8.52
C GLY A 309 16.23 3.90 -7.49
N MET A 310 16.58 3.87 -6.20
CA MET A 310 15.59 3.58 -5.15
C MET A 310 14.54 4.68 -5.07
N THR A 311 13.29 4.27 -4.93
CA THR A 311 12.20 5.19 -4.59
C THR A 311 12.19 5.48 -3.09
N ILE A 312 11.74 6.66 -2.70
CA ILE A 312 11.47 7.00 -1.31
C ILE A 312 9.99 7.30 -1.09
N THR A 313 9.39 6.64 -0.10
CA THR A 313 8.01 6.91 0.36
C THR A 313 8.10 7.73 1.65
N PRO A 314 7.71 9.02 1.67
CA PRO A 314 8.09 9.94 2.76
C PRO A 314 7.35 9.71 4.08
N THR A 315 6.04 9.54 4.06
CA THR A 315 5.17 9.40 5.23
C THR A 315 5.34 10.52 6.29
N VAL A 316 5.37 11.78 5.84
CA VAL A 316 5.57 12.92 6.76
C VAL A 316 4.35 13.13 7.67
N GLY A 317 3.19 12.61 7.29
CA GLY A 317 1.96 12.65 8.09
C GLY A 317 2.15 12.11 9.50
N ILE A 318 2.80 10.94 9.64
CA ILE A 318 3.08 10.31 10.94
C ILE A 318 4.12 11.07 11.78
N SER A 319 4.86 11.95 11.16
CA SER A 319 5.88 12.80 11.81
C SER A 319 5.39 14.20 12.16
N GLY A 320 4.07 14.43 12.08
CA GLY A 320 3.43 15.69 12.44
C GLY A 320 2.71 16.40 11.30
N GLY A 321 2.89 15.97 10.04
CA GLY A 321 2.24 16.59 8.89
C GLY A 321 0.72 16.54 8.94
N TYR A 322 0.16 15.38 9.32
CA TYR A 322 -1.29 15.23 9.54
C TYR A 322 -1.80 16.23 10.59
N ALA A 323 -1.12 16.31 11.73
CA ALA A 323 -1.51 17.21 12.81
C ALA A 323 -1.43 18.68 12.40
N LEU A 324 -0.39 19.09 11.64
CA LEU A 324 -0.28 20.46 11.14
C LEU A 324 -1.45 20.83 10.24
N VAL A 325 -1.80 19.97 9.28
CA VAL A 325 -2.89 20.23 8.34
C VAL A 325 -4.23 20.31 9.05
N THR A 326 -4.49 19.38 9.99
CA THR A 326 -5.78 19.30 10.68
C THR A 326 -5.95 20.36 11.78
N VAL A 327 -4.87 20.83 12.39
CA VAL A 327 -4.92 21.97 13.34
C VAL A 327 -5.12 23.29 12.60
N ASP A 328 -4.50 23.46 11.43
CA ASP A 328 -4.69 24.65 10.59
C ASP A 328 -6.11 24.71 9.98
N ASP A 329 -6.74 23.55 9.79
CA ASP A 329 -8.06 23.45 9.19
C ASP A 329 -8.90 22.34 9.86
N PRO A 330 -9.45 22.59 11.05
CA PRO A 330 -10.28 21.63 11.76
C PRO A 330 -11.57 21.22 11.02
N SER A 331 -12.03 22.03 10.04
CA SER A 331 -13.22 21.71 9.23
C SER A 331 -13.08 20.43 8.42
N LEU A 332 -11.86 19.91 8.27
CA LEU A 332 -11.62 18.57 7.70
C LEU A 332 -12.39 17.46 8.43
N PHE A 333 -12.67 17.65 9.72
CA PHE A 333 -13.40 16.66 10.52
C PHE A 333 -14.93 16.72 10.31
N ASP A 334 -15.43 17.77 9.68
CA ASP A 334 -16.84 17.92 9.29
C ASP A 334 -17.14 17.22 7.96
N ASP A 335 -16.10 16.75 7.25
CA ASP A 335 -16.25 16.03 5.98
C ASP A 335 -17.08 14.75 6.18
N PRO A 336 -18.14 14.52 5.35
CA PRO A 336 -18.96 13.32 5.42
C PRO A 336 -18.17 12.00 5.36
N ARG A 337 -17.03 11.97 4.70
CA ARG A 337 -16.14 10.79 4.65
C ARG A 337 -15.53 10.50 6.01
N VAL A 338 -15.14 11.55 6.75
CA VAL A 338 -14.59 11.40 8.09
C VAL A 338 -15.67 10.91 9.06
N THR A 339 -16.85 11.53 9.04
CA THR A 339 -17.96 11.13 9.92
C THR A 339 -18.44 9.71 9.62
N THR A 340 -18.39 9.27 8.36
CA THR A 340 -18.84 7.93 7.93
C THR A 340 -17.78 6.84 8.21
N PHE A 341 -16.52 7.08 7.84
CA PHE A 341 -15.50 6.03 7.82
C PHE A 341 -14.49 6.12 8.96
N SER A 342 -14.25 7.31 9.48
CA SER A 342 -13.19 7.58 10.46
C SER A 342 -13.62 8.55 11.55
N PRO A 343 -14.73 8.29 12.27
CA PRO A 343 -15.27 9.22 13.28
C PRO A 343 -14.30 9.50 14.44
N SER A 344 -13.28 8.66 14.60
CA SER A 344 -12.21 8.85 15.58
C SER A 344 -11.01 9.66 15.03
N ALA A 345 -11.08 10.18 13.81
CA ALA A 345 -9.99 10.94 13.17
C ALA A 345 -9.49 12.12 14.03
N PRO A 346 -10.33 12.91 14.73
CA PRO A 346 -9.86 13.97 15.61
C PRO A 346 -8.94 13.48 16.72
N GLN A 347 -9.18 12.26 17.25
CA GLN A 347 -8.36 11.65 18.30
C GLN A 347 -6.99 11.17 17.81
N ALA A 348 -6.80 11.07 16.48
CA ALA A 348 -5.51 10.70 15.87
C ALA A 348 -4.53 11.87 15.77
N VAL A 349 -4.97 13.11 16.03
CA VAL A 349 -4.10 14.30 15.96
C VAL A 349 -2.99 14.21 17.00
N ARG A 350 -1.75 14.17 16.56
CA ARG A 350 -0.55 14.07 17.43
C ARG A 350 0.52 15.04 16.92
N LEU A 351 0.71 16.13 17.63
CA LEU A 351 1.84 17.02 17.41
C LEU A 351 3.14 16.35 17.90
N ARG A 352 4.23 16.62 17.22
CA ARG A 352 5.61 16.27 17.66
C ARG A 352 6.21 17.44 18.44
N GLY A 353 5.92 17.48 19.73
CA GLY A 353 6.17 18.65 20.57
C GLY A 353 5.09 19.71 20.38
N ASP A 354 5.47 20.96 20.19
CA ASP A 354 4.55 22.05 19.84
C ASP A 354 4.34 22.17 18.32
N LEU A 355 3.50 23.09 17.91
CA LEU A 355 3.16 23.33 16.50
C LEU A 355 4.37 23.75 15.67
N GLU A 356 5.22 24.61 16.24
CA GLU A 356 6.42 25.10 15.56
C GLU A 356 7.47 23.99 15.39
N THR A 357 7.64 23.12 16.37
CA THR A 357 8.51 21.95 16.28
C THR A 357 8.03 20.96 15.23
N SER A 358 6.73 20.69 15.19
CA SER A 358 6.13 19.83 14.15
C SER A 358 6.32 20.43 12.75
N ARG A 359 6.15 21.74 12.61
CA ARG A 359 6.36 22.47 11.33
C ARG A 359 7.80 22.34 10.86
N ARG A 360 8.77 22.63 11.74
CA ARG A 360 10.20 22.48 11.40
C ARG A 360 10.56 21.06 11.00
N LEU A 361 10.03 20.07 11.70
CA LEU A 361 10.29 18.66 11.37
C LEU A 361 9.79 18.31 9.97
N VAL A 362 8.58 18.73 9.59
CA VAL A 362 8.03 18.53 8.23
C VAL A 362 8.87 19.28 7.19
N GLN A 363 9.28 20.52 7.47
CA GLN A 363 10.14 21.32 6.58
C GLN A 363 11.49 20.65 6.34
N ASP A 364 12.12 20.12 7.38
CA ASP A 364 13.41 19.44 7.30
C ASP A 364 13.31 18.16 6.45
N MET A 365 12.26 17.36 6.67
CA MET A 365 12.00 16.17 5.85
C MET A 365 11.77 16.53 4.40
N ALA A 366 10.92 17.51 4.13
CA ALA A 366 10.64 17.98 2.79
C ALA A 366 11.88 18.59 2.10
N SER A 367 12.76 19.27 2.85
CA SER A 367 14.05 19.73 2.33
C SER A 367 14.92 18.57 1.85
N THR A 368 14.92 17.46 2.59
CA THR A 368 15.64 16.24 2.15
C THR A 368 15.03 15.69 0.86
N LEU A 369 13.69 15.58 0.78
CA LEU A 369 13.00 15.08 -0.40
C LEU A 369 13.26 15.95 -1.63
N ARG A 370 13.22 17.28 -1.50
CA ARG A 370 13.57 18.19 -2.61
C ARG A 370 14.98 17.97 -3.11
N ARG A 371 15.97 17.88 -2.22
CA ARG A 371 17.36 17.60 -2.60
C ARG A 371 17.52 16.26 -3.32
N VAL A 372 16.73 15.24 -2.92
CA VAL A 372 16.70 13.95 -3.61
C VAL A 372 16.15 14.11 -5.02
N VAL A 373 15.02 14.82 -5.20
CA VAL A 373 14.43 15.09 -6.52
C VAL A 373 15.36 15.93 -7.40
N GLU A 374 15.93 17.02 -6.86
CA GLU A 374 16.90 17.87 -7.56
C GLU A 374 18.14 17.10 -8.02
N ALA A 375 18.53 16.06 -7.29
CA ALA A 375 19.62 15.17 -7.65
C ALA A 375 19.20 14.04 -8.61
N GLY A 376 17.95 13.98 -9.05
CA GLY A 376 17.41 12.97 -9.96
C GLY A 376 16.79 11.72 -9.31
N GLY A 377 16.60 11.73 -8.00
CA GLY A 377 15.95 10.64 -7.27
C GLY A 377 14.41 10.70 -7.39
N VAL A 378 13.76 9.62 -6.99
CA VAL A 378 12.32 9.41 -7.16
C VAL A 378 11.60 9.40 -5.81
N VAL A 379 10.67 10.34 -5.63
CA VAL A 379 9.77 10.40 -4.49
C VAL A 379 8.38 9.94 -4.93
N VAL A 380 7.81 8.96 -4.22
CA VAL A 380 6.43 8.49 -4.39
C VAL A 380 5.62 8.90 -3.17
N MET A 381 4.28 8.86 -3.23
CA MET A 381 3.45 9.33 -2.14
C MET A 381 2.85 8.17 -1.34
N GLY A 382 3.02 8.19 -0.02
CA GLY A 382 2.45 7.18 0.89
C GLY A 382 2.43 7.68 2.33
N THR A 383 1.60 7.07 3.19
CA THR A 383 1.17 7.66 4.46
C THR A 383 1.46 6.85 5.71
N ASP A 384 1.65 5.54 5.57
CA ASP A 384 1.73 4.58 6.68
C ASP A 384 0.43 4.56 7.53
N SER A 385 -0.72 4.83 6.87
CA SER A 385 -2.01 4.64 7.53
C SER A 385 -2.23 3.14 7.86
N PRO A 386 -2.87 2.81 9.00
CA PRO A 386 -3.82 3.60 9.78
C PRO A 386 -3.25 4.34 11.00
N ILE A 387 -1.96 4.63 11.07
CA ILE A 387 -1.43 5.51 12.14
C ILE A 387 -2.22 6.84 12.16
N ASN A 388 -2.51 7.35 10.96
CA ASN A 388 -3.53 8.37 10.71
C ASN A 388 -4.64 7.75 9.85
N PRO A 389 -5.86 8.33 9.79
CA PRO A 389 -7.01 7.73 9.11
C PRO A 389 -6.76 7.44 7.63
N GLN A 390 -7.13 6.25 7.16
CA GLN A 390 -7.03 5.88 5.75
C GLN A 390 -7.77 6.89 4.86
N GLY A 391 -7.28 7.08 3.66
CA GLY A 391 -7.82 8.00 2.68
C GLY A 391 -7.46 9.47 3.00
N LEU A 392 -7.95 9.99 4.13
CA LEU A 392 -7.64 11.35 4.58
C LEU A 392 -6.13 11.59 4.71
N SER A 393 -5.38 10.57 5.13
CA SER A 393 -3.92 10.65 5.29
C SER A 393 -3.21 11.01 4.01
N LEU A 394 -3.61 10.46 2.85
CA LEU A 394 -2.97 10.79 1.57
C LEU A 394 -3.19 12.25 1.20
N ILE A 395 -4.39 12.75 1.38
CA ILE A 395 -4.71 14.15 1.11
C ILE A 395 -3.90 15.08 2.02
N THR A 396 -3.83 14.77 3.32
CA THR A 396 -3.05 15.57 4.27
C THR A 396 -1.55 15.43 4.08
N GLU A 397 -1.04 14.30 3.58
CA GLU A 397 0.36 14.11 3.18
C GLU A 397 0.74 15.06 2.05
N MET A 398 -0.07 15.09 0.98
CA MET A 398 0.10 16.00 -0.15
C MET A 398 0.10 17.45 0.31
N GLU A 399 -0.87 17.83 1.15
CA GLU A 399 -0.98 19.19 1.69
C GLU A 399 0.21 19.55 2.58
N ALA A 400 0.65 18.64 3.43
CA ALA A 400 1.80 18.90 4.31
C ALA A 400 3.08 19.16 3.49
N LEU A 401 3.33 18.34 2.46
CA LEU A 401 4.49 18.51 1.59
C LEU A 401 4.43 19.79 0.75
N VAL A 402 3.26 20.16 0.26
CA VAL A 402 3.10 21.41 -0.55
C VAL A 402 3.13 22.65 0.36
N ARG A 403 2.28 22.70 1.38
CA ARG A 403 2.06 23.92 2.18
C ARG A 403 3.19 24.24 3.14
N TYR A 404 3.78 23.23 3.74
CA TYR A 404 4.86 23.39 4.73
C TYR A 404 6.21 22.97 4.17
N GLY A 405 6.22 22.01 3.23
CA GLY A 405 7.43 21.46 2.64
C GLY A 405 7.96 22.19 1.41
N GLY A 406 7.11 22.99 0.74
CA GLY A 406 7.46 23.73 -0.47
C GLY A 406 7.61 22.84 -1.72
N MET A 407 6.99 21.64 -1.73
CA MET A 407 6.80 20.84 -2.94
C MET A 407 5.81 21.57 -3.85
N SER A 408 6.01 21.53 -5.18
CA SER A 408 5.02 22.07 -6.09
C SER A 408 3.74 21.22 -6.12
N THR A 409 2.60 21.83 -6.41
CA THR A 409 1.32 21.11 -6.52
C THR A 409 1.38 20.04 -7.61
N ILE A 410 2.03 20.35 -8.73
CA ILE A 410 2.17 19.41 -9.85
C ILE A 410 3.07 18.21 -9.48
N ASP A 411 4.15 18.42 -8.72
CA ASP A 411 5.01 17.32 -8.27
C ASP A 411 4.28 16.42 -7.27
N ALA A 412 3.47 17.00 -6.36
CA ALA A 412 2.63 16.24 -5.46
C ALA A 412 1.60 15.39 -6.23
N MET A 413 0.94 15.95 -7.24
CA MET A 413 -0.03 15.23 -8.08
C MET A 413 0.65 14.15 -8.92
N ARG A 414 1.83 14.41 -9.50
CA ARG A 414 2.61 13.38 -10.21
C ARG A 414 3.09 12.27 -9.29
N ALA A 415 3.54 12.60 -8.09
CA ALA A 415 3.99 11.63 -7.08
C ALA A 415 2.85 10.71 -6.61
N THR A 416 1.60 11.15 -6.67
CA THR A 416 0.41 10.34 -6.37
C THR A 416 -0.22 9.68 -7.59
N THR A 417 0.33 9.83 -8.78
CA THR A 417 -0.24 9.28 -10.03
C THR A 417 0.84 8.61 -10.88
N SER A 418 1.38 9.29 -11.88
CA SER A 418 2.27 8.70 -12.89
C SER A 418 3.61 8.21 -12.32
N ILE A 419 4.21 8.95 -11.39
CA ILE A 419 5.48 8.56 -10.78
C ILE A 419 5.30 7.30 -9.94
N SER A 420 4.25 7.22 -9.11
CA SER A 420 3.94 6.04 -8.31
C SER A 420 3.62 4.82 -9.18
N ALA A 421 2.85 4.99 -10.26
CA ALA A 421 2.58 3.90 -11.20
C ALA A 421 3.87 3.39 -11.87
N ALA A 422 4.74 4.30 -12.30
CA ALA A 422 6.03 3.95 -12.90
C ALA A 422 6.95 3.23 -11.90
N ALA A 423 7.01 3.70 -10.66
CA ALA A 423 7.80 3.11 -9.58
C ALA A 423 7.37 1.67 -9.23
N MET A 424 6.09 1.35 -9.40
CA MET A 424 5.58 -0.01 -9.27
C MET A 424 5.77 -0.88 -10.52
N GLY A 425 6.31 -0.34 -11.62
CA GLY A 425 6.43 -1.04 -12.91
C GLY A 425 5.17 -0.99 -13.79
N TYR A 426 4.14 -0.27 -13.39
CA TYR A 426 2.84 -0.21 -14.07
C TYR A 426 2.57 1.09 -14.84
N GLY A 427 3.56 1.94 -15.06
CA GLY A 427 3.40 3.21 -15.76
C GLY A 427 2.91 3.11 -17.23
N ARG A 428 2.78 1.89 -17.76
CA ARG A 428 2.16 1.61 -19.07
C ARG A 428 0.72 1.14 -18.96
N GLU A 429 0.23 0.89 -17.74
CA GLU A 429 -1.10 0.34 -17.49
C GLU A 429 -2.05 1.39 -16.86
N PHE A 430 -1.56 2.22 -15.94
CA PHE A 430 -2.33 3.28 -15.27
C PHE A 430 -1.43 4.40 -14.74
N GLY A 431 -2.02 5.41 -14.08
CA GLY A 431 -1.30 6.57 -13.52
C GLY A 431 -1.20 7.76 -14.48
N SER A 432 -1.65 7.60 -15.72
CA SER A 432 -1.82 8.71 -16.68
C SER A 432 -3.08 8.54 -17.52
N VAL A 433 -3.58 9.64 -18.10
CA VAL A 433 -4.78 9.65 -18.94
C VAL A 433 -4.36 9.69 -20.40
N ARG A 434 -4.31 8.53 -21.03
CA ARG A 434 -4.01 8.39 -22.46
C ARG A 434 -4.60 7.09 -23.02
N PRO A 435 -4.80 6.99 -24.33
CA PRO A 435 -5.29 5.76 -24.95
C PRO A 435 -4.45 4.52 -24.58
N GLY A 436 -5.13 3.41 -24.29
CA GLY A 436 -4.56 2.14 -23.87
C GLY A 436 -4.48 1.93 -22.37
N MET A 437 -4.52 3.00 -21.57
CA MET A 437 -4.47 2.91 -20.11
C MET A 437 -5.76 2.37 -19.51
N LEU A 438 -5.65 1.78 -18.31
CA LEU A 438 -6.81 1.45 -17.49
C LEU A 438 -7.54 2.74 -17.08
N ALA A 439 -8.84 2.70 -17.14
CA ALA A 439 -9.68 3.84 -16.79
C ALA A 439 -9.83 3.94 -15.27
N ASP A 440 -8.81 4.48 -14.63
CA ASP A 440 -8.76 4.88 -13.22
C ASP A 440 -8.63 6.41 -13.19
N LEU A 441 -9.73 7.11 -12.90
CA LEU A 441 -9.81 8.58 -12.95
C LEU A 441 -10.46 9.11 -11.69
N VAL A 442 -10.17 10.38 -11.38
CA VAL A 442 -10.88 11.14 -10.36
C VAL A 442 -11.29 12.51 -10.92
N VAL A 443 -12.51 12.91 -10.60
CA VAL A 443 -13.04 14.24 -10.91
C VAL A 443 -13.02 15.07 -9.61
N PHE A 444 -12.23 16.13 -9.61
CA PHE A 444 -12.20 17.13 -8.56
C PHE A 444 -13.10 18.31 -8.92
N GLY A 445 -13.78 18.88 -7.91
CA GLY A 445 -14.61 20.06 -8.09
C GLY A 445 -13.85 21.37 -8.25
N ALA A 446 -12.55 21.37 -7.94
CA ALA A 446 -11.66 22.51 -8.11
C ALA A 446 -10.27 22.04 -8.57
N ASN A 447 -9.39 22.98 -8.95
CA ASN A 447 -8.09 22.66 -9.55
C ASN A 447 -7.00 22.36 -8.50
N PRO A 448 -6.56 21.10 -8.33
CA PRO A 448 -5.51 20.76 -7.37
C PRO A 448 -4.11 21.25 -7.79
N LEU A 449 -3.89 21.61 -9.06
CA LEU A 449 -2.63 22.20 -9.51
C LEU A 449 -2.51 23.68 -9.12
N GLU A 450 -3.63 24.39 -8.94
CA GLU A 450 -3.65 25.76 -8.43
C GLU A 450 -3.61 25.79 -6.90
N ASN A 451 -4.36 24.89 -6.27
CA ASN A 451 -4.42 24.78 -4.82
C ASN A 451 -4.58 23.30 -4.43
N ILE A 452 -3.59 22.75 -3.78
CA ILE A 452 -3.57 21.32 -3.41
C ILE A 452 -4.76 20.93 -2.52
N ARG A 453 -5.36 21.86 -1.77
CA ARG A 453 -6.58 21.62 -0.99
C ARG A 453 -7.77 21.18 -1.85
N ALA A 454 -7.76 21.53 -3.14
CA ALA A 454 -8.80 21.10 -4.09
C ALA A 454 -8.82 19.58 -4.29
N ALA A 455 -7.73 18.86 -3.96
CA ALA A 455 -7.74 17.39 -3.96
C ALA A 455 -8.70 16.78 -2.91
N ARG A 456 -9.21 17.57 -1.98
CA ARG A 456 -10.27 17.17 -1.03
C ARG A 456 -11.64 17.07 -1.70
N ASP A 457 -11.89 17.87 -2.74
CA ASP A 457 -13.20 17.98 -3.41
C ASP A 457 -13.35 16.91 -4.50
N VAL A 458 -13.37 15.65 -4.07
CA VAL A 458 -13.65 14.51 -4.96
C VAL A 458 -15.16 14.44 -5.20
N ARG A 459 -15.58 14.46 -6.47
CA ARG A 459 -17.00 14.36 -6.88
C ARG A 459 -17.32 12.97 -7.44
N THR A 460 -16.48 12.50 -8.36
CA THR A 460 -16.68 11.23 -9.07
C THR A 460 -15.35 10.49 -9.16
N VAL A 461 -15.42 9.19 -9.02
CA VAL A 461 -14.28 8.29 -9.22
C VAL A 461 -14.63 7.27 -10.30
N VAL A 462 -13.77 7.14 -11.28
CA VAL A 462 -13.84 6.03 -12.23
C VAL A 462 -12.76 5.03 -11.83
N LYS A 463 -13.17 3.82 -11.51
CA LYS A 463 -12.26 2.75 -11.12
C LYS A 463 -12.43 1.54 -12.01
N ASN A 464 -11.37 1.20 -12.77
CA ASN A 464 -11.40 0.10 -13.73
C ASN A 464 -12.61 0.22 -14.69
N GLY A 465 -12.93 1.47 -15.16
CA GLY A 465 -14.03 1.79 -16.04
C GLY A 465 -15.42 1.85 -15.40
N ARG A 466 -15.56 1.61 -14.10
CA ARG A 466 -16.81 1.78 -13.36
C ARG A 466 -16.87 3.15 -12.71
N VAL A 467 -18.00 3.82 -12.85
CA VAL A 467 -18.26 5.16 -12.30
C VAL A 467 -18.84 5.03 -10.89
N PHE A 468 -18.32 5.80 -9.97
CA PHE A 468 -18.78 5.92 -8.59
C PHE A 468 -18.95 7.40 -8.24
N GLN A 469 -20.15 7.81 -7.90
CA GLN A 469 -20.40 9.11 -7.30
C GLN A 469 -20.05 9.09 -5.81
N LEU A 470 -19.61 10.21 -5.25
CA LEU A 470 -19.19 10.27 -3.84
C LEU A 470 -20.31 9.83 -2.89
N ASP A 471 -21.55 10.24 -3.12
CA ASP A 471 -22.71 9.88 -2.32
C ASP A 471 -22.97 8.36 -2.31
N GLN A 472 -22.74 7.69 -3.43
CA GLN A 472 -22.83 6.22 -3.52
C GLN A 472 -21.73 5.52 -2.71
N LEU A 473 -20.53 6.09 -2.68
CA LEU A 473 -19.42 5.54 -1.88
C LEU A 473 -19.66 5.70 -0.38
N LEU A 474 -20.35 6.76 0.04
CA LEU A 474 -20.71 7.01 1.44
C LEU A 474 -21.83 6.10 1.95
N GLN A 475 -22.65 5.54 1.06
CA GLN A 475 -23.65 4.55 1.43
C GLN A 475 -22.95 3.22 1.77
N GLY A 476 -23.29 2.60 2.89
CA GLY A 476 -22.78 1.26 3.22
C GLY A 476 -23.20 0.22 2.18
N PRO A 477 -22.58 -0.98 2.19
CA PRO A 477 -22.98 -2.04 1.29
C PRO A 477 -24.48 -2.31 1.40
N SER A 478 -25.16 -2.43 0.27
CA SER A 478 -26.56 -2.88 0.23
C SER A 478 -26.64 -4.23 0.92
N ARG A 479 -27.43 -4.36 1.97
CA ARG A 479 -27.62 -5.60 2.72
C ARG A 479 -28.26 -6.66 1.85
#